data_9880f0c54d44b3c32e9aaf0f382dedc7
#
_entry.id   9880f0c54d44b3c32e9aaf0f382dedc7
#
_cell.length_a   1.000
_cell.length_b   1.000
_cell.length_c   1.000
_cell.angle_alpha   90.00
_cell.angle_beta   90.00
_cell.angle_gamma   90.00
#
_symmetry.space_group_name_H-M   'P 1'
#
loop_
_entity.id
_entity.type
_entity.pdbx_description
1 polymer ?
#
loop_
_entity_poly.entity_id
_entity_poly.type
_entity_poly.pdbx_seq_one_letter_code
_entity_poly.pdbx_strand_id
1 'polypeptide(L)'
;MDIKPITDPEVTDFMDSFYRPLSPVLQEIRVEAEADRIPVLRRETETFLRTLLTLQRPRSILEIGAAVGYSASLFATVCPDAHVTTIESDAYMASCARNNTVRACVSDRIEIIEGDARETASLIEGIFDFAFIDASKSHYREFWDAVVG
;
A
#
# COMPACT_ATOMS: atom_id res chain seq x y z
N MET A 1 -16.05 1.55 -27.23
CA MET A 1 -15.17 0.38 -27.13
C MET A 1 -15.39 -0.22 -25.75
N ASP A 2 -16.15 -1.31 -25.66
CA ASP A 2 -16.37 -1.98 -24.36
C ASP A 2 -15.05 -2.62 -23.94
N ILE A 3 -14.40 -1.99 -22.97
CA ILE A 3 -13.22 -2.58 -22.33
C ILE A 3 -13.74 -3.76 -21.51
N LYS A 4 -13.54 -4.98 -22.01
CA LYS A 4 -13.84 -6.17 -21.22
C LYS A 4 -13.02 -6.10 -19.93
N PRO A 5 -13.63 -6.32 -18.77
CA PRO A 5 -12.87 -6.40 -17.52
C PRO A 5 -11.82 -7.52 -17.64
N ILE A 6 -10.66 -7.29 -17.03
CA ILE A 6 -9.54 -8.27 -17.05
C ILE A 6 -9.98 -9.57 -16.35
N THR A 7 -10.90 -9.46 -15.39
CA THR A 7 -11.47 -10.58 -14.65
C THR A 7 -12.97 -10.67 -14.89
N ASP A 8 -13.49 -11.90 -14.95
CA ASP A 8 -14.92 -12.12 -15.01
C ASP A 8 -15.59 -11.63 -13.71
N PRO A 9 -16.65 -10.78 -13.79
CA PRO A 9 -17.31 -10.26 -12.60
C PRO A 9 -17.85 -11.36 -11.67
N GLU A 10 -18.39 -12.44 -12.20
CA GLU A 10 -18.94 -13.55 -11.39
C GLU A 10 -17.81 -14.25 -10.61
N VAL A 11 -16.62 -14.40 -11.21
CA VAL A 11 -15.45 -14.97 -10.54
C VAL A 11 -14.94 -14.00 -9.47
N THR A 12 -14.94 -12.70 -9.74
CA THR A 12 -14.53 -11.69 -8.76
C THR A 12 -15.47 -11.69 -7.57
N ASP A 13 -16.79 -11.68 -7.79
CA ASP A 13 -17.79 -11.71 -6.73
C ASP A 13 -17.69 -13.00 -5.89
N PHE A 14 -17.43 -14.13 -6.54
CA PHE A 14 -17.18 -15.39 -5.84
C PHE A 14 -15.94 -15.31 -4.95
N MET A 15 -14.83 -14.80 -5.46
CA MET A 15 -13.60 -14.63 -4.69
C MET A 15 -13.80 -13.65 -3.52
N ASP A 16 -14.49 -12.55 -3.76
CA ASP A 16 -14.79 -11.54 -2.74
C ASP A 16 -15.67 -12.07 -1.61
N SER A 17 -16.51 -13.09 -1.89
CA SER A 17 -17.32 -13.75 -0.84
C SER A 17 -16.49 -14.43 0.25
N PHE A 18 -15.24 -14.79 -0.06
CA PHE A 18 -14.28 -15.38 0.91
C PHE A 18 -13.39 -14.35 1.59
N TYR A 19 -13.38 -13.10 1.09
CA TYR A 19 -12.56 -12.06 1.69
C TYR A 19 -12.95 -11.81 3.14
N ARG A 20 -11.94 -11.68 3.99
CA ARG A 20 -12.08 -11.30 5.39
C ARG A 20 -11.12 -10.15 5.68
N PRO A 21 -11.63 -9.01 6.12
CA PRO A 21 -10.78 -7.88 6.53
C PRO A 21 -9.78 -8.31 7.60
N LEU A 22 -8.57 -7.77 7.51
CA LEU A 22 -7.53 -8.08 8.50
C LEU A 22 -7.85 -7.48 9.88
N SER A 23 -8.47 -6.30 9.89
CA SER A 23 -8.96 -5.65 11.11
C SER A 23 -10.19 -4.78 10.81
N PRO A 24 -11.03 -4.49 11.82
CA PRO A 24 -12.17 -3.56 11.66
C PRO A 24 -11.72 -2.18 11.18
N VAL A 25 -10.63 -1.65 11.72
CA VAL A 25 -10.12 -0.30 11.37
C VAL A 25 -9.66 -0.25 9.91
N LEU A 26 -8.95 -1.27 9.43
CA LEU A 26 -8.56 -1.34 8.01
C LEU A 26 -9.78 -1.42 7.10
N GLN A 27 -10.83 -2.13 7.53
CA GLN A 27 -12.09 -2.16 6.78
C GLN A 27 -12.77 -0.79 6.73
N GLU A 28 -12.79 -0.04 7.84
CA GLU A 28 -13.32 1.33 7.88
C GLU A 28 -12.54 2.25 6.94
N ILE A 29 -11.21 2.24 7.00
CA ILE A 29 -10.35 3.04 6.12
C ILE A 29 -10.62 2.70 4.64
N ARG A 30 -10.77 1.43 4.31
CA ARG A 30 -11.14 0.99 2.96
C ARG A 30 -12.48 1.57 2.52
N VAL A 31 -13.51 1.42 3.33
CA VAL A 31 -14.87 1.89 3.01
C VAL A 31 -14.90 3.41 2.82
N GLU A 32 -14.21 4.15 3.69
CA GLU A 32 -14.07 5.61 3.58
C GLU A 32 -13.38 6.00 2.27
N ALA A 33 -12.24 5.36 1.96
CA ALA A 33 -11.50 5.64 0.72
C ALA A 33 -12.32 5.30 -0.54
N GLU A 34 -13.02 4.17 -0.56
CA GLU A 34 -13.89 3.76 -1.66
C GLU A 34 -15.05 4.76 -1.85
N ALA A 35 -15.64 5.28 -0.77
CA ALA A 35 -16.69 6.31 -0.80
C ALA A 35 -16.17 7.64 -1.41
N ASP A 36 -14.93 8.00 -1.10
CA ASP A 36 -14.26 9.18 -1.64
C ASP A 36 -13.62 8.95 -3.02
N ARG A 37 -13.83 7.76 -3.59
CA ARG A 37 -13.25 7.33 -4.89
C ARG A 37 -11.72 7.35 -4.91
N ILE A 38 -11.09 7.16 -3.76
CA ILE A 38 -9.64 7.02 -3.66
C ILE A 38 -9.30 5.54 -3.90
N PRO A 39 -8.43 5.23 -4.86
CA PRO A 39 -8.04 3.86 -5.12
C PRO A 39 -7.35 3.22 -3.90
N VAL A 40 -7.78 2.03 -3.55
CA VAL A 40 -7.11 1.16 -2.57
C VAL A 40 -6.86 -0.21 -3.20
N LEU A 41 -6.01 -1.01 -2.58
CA LEU A 41 -5.72 -2.37 -3.04
C LEU A 41 -7.01 -3.16 -3.29
N ARG A 42 -7.10 -3.84 -4.43
CA ARG A 42 -8.18 -4.81 -4.67
C ARG A 42 -8.08 -5.95 -3.66
N ARG A 43 -9.20 -6.58 -3.32
CA ARG A 43 -9.25 -7.64 -2.30
C ARG A 43 -8.39 -8.85 -2.67
N GLU A 44 -8.38 -9.22 -3.94
CA GLU A 44 -7.52 -10.30 -4.46
C GLU A 44 -6.03 -9.95 -4.35
N THR A 45 -5.65 -8.71 -4.67
CA THR A 45 -4.26 -8.23 -4.53
C THR A 45 -3.85 -8.18 -3.06
N GLU A 46 -4.72 -7.67 -2.20
CA GLU A 46 -4.48 -7.67 -0.75
C GLU A 46 -4.27 -9.09 -0.21
N THR A 47 -5.14 -10.03 -0.57
CA THR A 47 -5.04 -11.43 -0.13
C THR A 47 -3.71 -12.06 -0.57
N PHE A 48 -3.29 -11.80 -1.81
CA PHE A 48 -1.99 -12.25 -2.33
C PHE A 48 -0.84 -11.63 -1.53
N LEU A 49 -0.84 -10.31 -1.33
CA LEU A 49 0.20 -9.62 -0.57
C LEU A 49 0.28 -10.08 0.88
N ARG A 50 -0.86 -10.29 1.54
CA ARG A 50 -0.91 -10.86 2.91
C ARG A 50 -0.22 -12.22 2.97
N THR A 51 -0.49 -13.09 2.00
CA THR A 51 0.14 -14.40 1.92
C THR A 51 1.64 -14.28 1.69
N LEU A 52 2.07 -13.46 0.73
CA LEU A 52 3.47 -13.24 0.41
C LEU A 52 4.25 -12.68 1.60
N LEU A 53 3.74 -11.64 2.24
CA LEU A 53 4.36 -11.01 3.41
C LEU A 53 4.44 -11.94 4.62
N THR A 54 3.40 -12.76 4.84
CA THR A 54 3.41 -13.77 5.91
C THR A 54 4.50 -14.82 5.69
N LEU A 55 4.76 -15.20 4.44
CA LEU A 55 5.82 -16.15 4.09
C LEU A 55 7.20 -15.53 4.17
N GLN A 56 7.37 -14.33 3.63
CA GLN A 56 8.69 -13.66 3.54
C GLN A 56 9.12 -13.01 4.85
N ARG A 57 8.18 -12.50 5.65
CA ARG A 57 8.43 -11.81 6.92
C ARG A 57 9.48 -10.71 6.80
N PRO A 58 9.31 -9.75 5.87
CA PRO A 58 10.25 -8.66 5.73
C PRO A 58 10.29 -7.83 7.02
N ARG A 59 11.46 -7.25 7.30
CA ARG A 59 11.65 -6.32 8.43
C ARG A 59 11.73 -4.88 7.98
N SER A 60 12.05 -4.65 6.72
CA SER A 60 12.17 -3.33 6.11
C SER A 60 11.40 -3.30 4.80
N ILE A 61 10.37 -2.46 4.73
CA ILE A 61 9.47 -2.36 3.58
C ILE A 61 9.53 -0.94 3.03
N LEU A 62 9.76 -0.80 1.73
CA LEU A 62 9.62 0.46 1.00
C LEU A 62 8.34 0.45 0.18
N GLU A 63 7.53 1.50 0.31
CA GLU A 63 6.35 1.71 -0.52
C GLU A 63 6.47 3.01 -1.30
N ILE A 64 6.07 2.99 -2.56
CA ILE A 64 5.90 4.20 -3.39
C ILE A 64 4.43 4.34 -3.73
N GLY A 65 3.81 5.39 -3.19
CA GLY A 65 2.39 5.69 -3.32
C GLY A 65 1.61 5.27 -2.07
N ALA A 66 1.64 6.10 -1.03
CA ALA A 66 0.90 5.82 0.20
C ALA A 66 -0.61 6.04 0.06
N ALA A 67 -1.03 6.99 -0.78
CA ALA A 67 -2.40 7.50 -0.82
C ALA A 67 -2.92 7.76 0.61
N VAL A 68 -3.99 7.12 1.02
CA VAL A 68 -4.55 7.25 2.38
C VAL A 68 -3.84 6.37 3.43
N GLY A 69 -2.74 5.70 3.09
CA GLY A 69 -1.96 4.87 4.02
C GLY A 69 -2.57 3.49 4.30
N TYR A 70 -3.50 3.03 3.47
CA TYR A 70 -4.14 1.72 3.64
C TYR A 70 -3.13 0.58 3.53
N SER A 71 -2.37 0.52 2.44
CA SER A 71 -1.38 -0.53 2.16
C SER A 71 -0.24 -0.51 3.18
N ALA A 72 0.31 0.65 3.51
CA ALA A 72 1.32 0.77 4.56
C ALA A 72 0.83 0.22 5.91
N SER A 73 -0.41 0.57 6.29
CA SER A 73 -1.03 0.07 7.53
C SER A 73 -1.27 -1.44 7.48
N LEU A 74 -1.68 -1.96 6.32
CA LEU A 74 -1.83 -3.40 6.09
C LEU A 74 -0.49 -4.13 6.27
N PHE A 75 0.57 -3.65 5.63
CA PHE A 75 1.90 -4.25 5.70
C PHE A 75 2.43 -4.28 7.13
N ALA A 76 2.34 -3.16 7.86
CA ALA A 76 2.74 -3.08 9.25
C ALA A 76 1.90 -3.99 10.18
N THR A 77 0.63 -4.25 9.83
CA THR A 77 -0.24 -5.15 10.59
C THR A 77 0.09 -6.61 10.31
N VAL A 78 0.36 -6.98 9.05
CA VAL A 78 0.74 -8.35 8.65
C VAL A 78 2.13 -8.71 9.17
N CYS A 79 3.05 -7.73 9.17
CA CYS A 79 4.44 -7.89 9.59
C CYS A 79 4.70 -7.07 10.85
N PRO A 80 4.41 -7.59 12.06
CA PRO A 80 4.51 -6.83 13.30
C PRO A 80 5.94 -6.39 13.65
N ASP A 81 6.94 -7.04 13.09
CA ASP A 81 8.36 -6.70 13.29
C ASP A 81 8.91 -5.78 12.18
N ALA A 82 8.09 -5.42 11.19
CA ALA A 82 8.52 -4.60 10.07
C ALA A 82 8.45 -3.11 10.36
N HIS A 83 9.40 -2.38 9.78
CA HIS A 83 9.32 -0.94 9.60
C HIS A 83 8.96 -0.64 8.15
N VAL A 84 8.00 0.24 7.92
CA VAL A 84 7.53 0.63 6.60
C VAL A 84 7.92 2.08 6.34
N THR A 85 8.66 2.33 5.27
CA THR A 85 8.90 3.67 4.74
C THR A 85 8.04 3.83 3.50
N THR A 86 7.17 4.83 3.48
CA THR A 86 6.28 5.10 2.34
C THR A 86 6.42 6.52 1.85
N ILE A 87 6.37 6.71 0.54
CA ILE A 87 6.50 8.03 -0.11
C ILE A 87 5.16 8.41 -0.73
N GLU A 88 4.72 9.65 -0.47
CA GLU A 88 3.50 10.21 -1.06
C GLU A 88 3.75 11.65 -1.54
N SER A 89 3.40 11.91 -2.77
CA SER A 89 3.62 13.23 -3.40
C SER A 89 2.52 14.24 -3.09
N ASP A 90 1.32 13.78 -2.78
CA ASP A 90 0.18 14.64 -2.44
C ASP A 90 0.14 14.89 -0.93
N ALA A 91 0.29 16.17 -0.54
CA ALA A 91 0.32 16.56 0.88
C ALA A 91 -0.97 16.24 1.62
N TYR A 92 -2.13 16.31 0.94
CA TYR A 92 -3.41 15.95 1.55
C TYR A 92 -3.49 14.45 1.80
N MET A 93 -3.10 13.62 0.81
CA MET A 93 -3.04 12.17 0.97
C MET A 93 -2.04 11.76 2.06
N ALA A 94 -0.86 12.36 2.10
CA ALA A 94 0.11 12.13 3.16
C ALA A 94 -0.44 12.45 4.55
N SER A 95 -1.23 13.53 4.67
CA SER A 95 -1.92 13.86 5.93
C SER A 95 -2.98 12.82 6.30
N CYS A 96 -3.77 12.37 5.33
CA CYS A 96 -4.74 11.28 5.53
C CYS A 96 -4.05 9.99 5.98
N ALA A 97 -2.92 9.65 5.33
CA ALA A 97 -2.13 8.48 5.68
C ALA A 97 -1.62 8.54 7.12
N ARG A 98 -1.08 9.68 7.56
CA ARG A 98 -0.65 9.87 8.96
C ARG A 98 -1.80 9.61 9.95
N ASN A 99 -2.98 10.17 9.68
CA ASN A 99 -4.15 9.94 10.52
C ASN A 99 -4.58 8.47 10.56
N ASN A 100 -4.60 7.81 9.41
CA ASN A 100 -5.04 6.42 9.29
C ASN A 100 -4.05 5.44 9.93
N THR A 101 -2.74 5.69 9.85
CA THR A 101 -1.73 4.87 10.53
C THR A 101 -1.86 4.96 12.06
N VAL A 102 -2.23 6.12 12.59
CA VAL A 102 -2.55 6.30 14.02
C VAL A 102 -3.82 5.53 14.38
N ARG A 103 -4.90 5.64 13.59
CA ARG A 103 -6.15 4.88 13.81
C ARG A 103 -5.89 3.37 13.80
N ALA A 104 -5.01 2.90 12.92
CA ALA A 104 -4.63 1.50 12.83
C ALA A 104 -3.63 1.05 13.92
N CYS A 105 -3.18 1.95 14.80
CA CYS A 105 -2.21 1.69 15.86
C CYS A 105 -0.87 1.13 15.35
N VAL A 106 -0.39 1.62 14.20
CA VAL A 106 0.87 1.19 13.58
C VAL A 106 1.80 2.36 13.22
N SER A 107 1.44 3.58 13.60
CA SER A 107 2.17 4.81 13.24
C SER A 107 3.60 4.85 13.77
N ASP A 108 3.90 4.13 14.85
CA ASP A 108 5.24 4.00 15.42
C ASP A 108 6.22 3.21 14.55
N ARG A 109 5.69 2.47 13.56
CA ARG A 109 6.48 1.63 12.65
C ARG A 109 6.34 2.06 11.18
N ILE A 110 5.70 3.20 10.93
CA ILE A 110 5.50 3.71 9.58
C ILE A 110 6.06 5.13 9.49
N GLU A 111 7.05 5.31 8.61
CA GLU A 111 7.56 6.60 8.21
C GLU A 111 6.90 7.04 6.91
N ILE A 112 6.25 8.20 6.91
CA ILE A 112 5.61 8.78 5.72
C ILE A 112 6.42 9.97 5.26
N ILE A 113 7.06 9.83 4.11
CA ILE A 113 7.86 10.86 3.46
C ILE A 113 7.00 11.55 2.41
N GLU A 114 6.79 12.86 2.57
CA GLU A 114 6.09 13.68 1.59
C GLU A 114 7.06 14.18 0.53
N GLY A 115 6.82 13.81 -0.72
CA GLY A 115 7.67 14.22 -1.83
C GLY A 115 7.48 13.39 -3.09
N ASP A 116 8.12 13.81 -4.16
CA ASP A 116 8.16 13.05 -5.42
C ASP A 116 9.13 11.87 -5.28
N ALA A 117 8.62 10.66 -5.44
CA ALA A 117 9.43 9.46 -5.29
C ALA A 117 10.59 9.36 -6.30
N ARG A 118 10.51 10.02 -7.45
CA ARG A 118 11.60 10.08 -8.44
C ARG A 118 12.85 10.77 -7.88
N GLU A 119 12.64 11.72 -6.98
CA GLU A 119 13.71 12.47 -6.33
C GLU A 119 14.03 11.89 -4.95
N THR A 120 12.99 11.51 -4.22
CA THR A 120 13.08 11.15 -2.81
C THR A 120 13.58 9.71 -2.60
N ALA A 121 13.17 8.76 -3.45
CA ALA A 121 13.51 7.35 -3.25
C ALA A 121 15.03 7.09 -3.27
N SER A 122 15.76 7.79 -4.14
CA SER A 122 17.23 7.69 -4.22
C SER A 122 17.98 8.31 -3.02
N LEU A 123 17.28 9.10 -2.20
CA LEU A 123 17.85 9.75 -1.01
C LEU A 123 17.59 8.92 0.26
N ILE A 124 16.76 7.89 0.19
CA ILE A 124 16.47 7.05 1.33
C ILE A 124 17.64 6.07 1.52
N GLU A 125 18.29 6.19 2.65
CA GLU A 125 19.38 5.29 3.02
C GLU A 125 18.84 3.99 3.60
N GLY A 126 19.47 2.87 3.26
CA GLY A 126 19.15 1.57 3.82
C GLY A 126 18.90 0.49 2.77
N ILE A 127 18.69 -0.71 3.28
CA ILE A 127 18.34 -1.89 2.47
C ILE A 127 16.93 -2.31 2.85
N PHE A 128 16.10 -2.54 1.86
CA PHE A 128 14.72 -2.99 2.03
C PHE A 128 14.59 -4.46 1.64
N ASP A 129 13.88 -5.22 2.47
CA ASP A 129 13.60 -6.64 2.22
C ASP A 129 12.43 -6.82 1.23
N PHE A 130 11.61 -5.78 1.11
CA PHE A 130 10.43 -5.77 0.26
C PHE A 130 10.16 -4.37 -0.26
N ALA A 131 9.88 -4.26 -1.56
CA ALA A 131 9.48 -2.98 -2.17
C ALA A 131 8.12 -3.13 -2.85
N PHE A 132 7.22 -2.19 -2.62
CA PHE A 132 5.91 -2.11 -3.22
C PHE A 132 5.75 -0.79 -3.98
N ILE A 133 5.56 -0.87 -5.30
CA ILE A 133 5.43 0.31 -6.17
C ILE A 133 4.00 0.35 -6.70
N ASP A 134 3.17 1.20 -6.14
CA ASP A 134 1.77 1.41 -6.54
C ASP A 134 1.46 2.91 -6.74
N ALA A 135 2.31 3.57 -7.52
CA ALA A 135 2.15 4.96 -7.89
C ALA A 135 1.81 5.12 -9.38
N SER A 136 2.01 6.30 -9.95
CA SER A 136 1.71 6.57 -11.36
C SER A 136 2.40 5.60 -12.30
N LYS A 137 1.61 4.85 -13.07
CA LYS A 137 2.10 3.82 -14.03
C LYS A 137 3.05 4.36 -15.09
N SER A 138 2.94 5.65 -15.43
CA SER A 138 3.81 6.31 -16.40
C SER A 138 5.27 6.41 -15.95
N HIS A 139 5.56 6.27 -14.66
CA HIS A 139 6.88 6.42 -14.05
C HIS A 139 7.42 5.14 -13.41
N TYR A 140 6.83 3.97 -13.66
CA TYR A 140 7.27 2.71 -13.05
C TYR A 140 8.76 2.39 -13.28
N ARG A 141 9.30 2.71 -14.46
CA ARG A 141 10.71 2.50 -14.74
C ARG A 141 11.60 3.39 -13.86
N GLU A 142 11.25 4.65 -13.73
CA GLU A 142 11.99 5.61 -12.90
C GLU A 142 11.96 5.19 -11.42
N PHE A 143 10.80 4.75 -10.92
CA PHE A 143 10.66 4.23 -9.55
C PHE A 143 11.48 2.95 -9.36
N TRP A 144 11.45 2.05 -10.34
CA TRP A 144 12.25 0.83 -10.28
C TRP A 144 13.75 1.14 -10.21
N ASP A 145 14.24 2.00 -11.10
CA ASP A 145 15.65 2.38 -11.15
C ASP A 145 16.09 3.08 -9.84
N ALA A 146 15.19 3.84 -9.20
CA ALA A 146 15.47 4.50 -7.92
C ALA A 146 15.49 3.53 -6.72
N VAL A 147 14.78 2.41 -6.80
CA VAL A 147 14.67 1.41 -5.71
C VAL A 147 15.76 0.34 -5.80
N VAL A 148 16.17 -0.03 -7.01
CA VAL A 148 17.08 -1.17 -7.25
C VAL A 148 18.53 -0.73 -7.48
N GLY A 149 18.77 0.56 -7.80
CA GLY A 149 20.09 1.15 -8.01
C GLY A 149 20.79 1.46 -6.72
#